data_87739ecf8315ba472010f1a731fd44e1
#
_entry.id   87739ecf8315ba472010f1a731fd44e1
#
_cell.length_a   1.000
_cell.length_b   1.000
_cell.length_c   1.000
_cell.angle_alpha   90.00
_cell.angle_beta   90.00
_cell.angle_gamma   90.00
#
_symmetry.space_group_name_H-M   'P 1'
#
loop_
_entity.id
_entity.type
_entity.pdbx_description
1 polymer ?
#
loop_
_entity_poly.entity_id
_entity_poly.type
_entity_poly.pdbx_seq_one_letter_code
_entity_poly.pdbx_strand_id
1 'polypeptide(L)'
;MNGDCNIDRAAGPALLSGDNPSLAGLAEDHILHASTPVDTLVGRDGYAAQLLAPLRTAFPRGEERIDIRLRGQWKGGDWVATSGHIAGLFEAPLFGIPATGRIAFVRFGRFERHDAGRIVETLIILDLPALMMQAGCWPLAPAMGPHVIAPGPATRDGIVEPNHEGGERSLGLVEAMIGGLMTFDGSLRSMGMRGYWVEDFWWFGPAPIGNFRGHADYERGHQLPFLTAFPDRVGGNHRARIGEGMYVASTGWPSITATHSGGGWLGLAPSGRAITMRVMDFWRRDGDLLAENWVMIDIPELLQQMGIDVFDRMRLLAQRN
;
A
#
# COMPACT_ATOMS: atom_id res chain seq x y z
N MET A 1 -2.67 25.55 20.08
CA MET A 1 -2.14 26.45 19.04
C MET A 1 -2.08 25.60 17.79
N ASN A 2 -3.17 25.69 16.99
CA ASN A 2 -3.25 24.99 15.71
C ASN A 2 -2.33 25.74 14.75
N GLY A 3 -1.17 25.18 14.49
CA GLY A 3 -0.35 25.64 13.38
C GLY A 3 -1.10 25.33 12.10
N ASP A 4 -1.47 26.34 11.34
CA ASP A 4 -2.01 26.19 10.01
C ASP A 4 -1.03 25.33 9.20
N CYS A 5 -1.47 24.11 8.86
CA CYS A 5 -0.74 23.21 7.98
C CYS A 5 -0.78 23.84 6.57
N ASN A 6 0.19 24.70 6.30
CA ASN A 6 0.29 25.42 5.04
C ASN A 6 0.94 24.55 3.96
N ILE A 7 0.44 23.31 3.81
CA ILE A 7 0.81 22.46 2.68
C ILE A 7 -0.10 22.88 1.52
N ASP A 8 0.32 23.92 0.82
CA ASP A 8 -0.31 24.33 -0.43
C ASP A 8 -0.27 23.15 -1.41
N ARG A 9 -1.43 22.64 -1.76
CA ARG A 9 -1.89 21.78 -2.88
C ARG A 9 -0.87 20.94 -3.70
N ALA A 10 0.41 20.94 -3.39
CA ALA A 10 1.43 20.25 -4.15
C ALA A 10 1.54 18.79 -3.70
N ALA A 11 0.68 17.93 -4.24
CA ALA A 11 1.04 16.52 -4.37
C ALA A 11 2.36 16.46 -5.16
N GLY A 12 3.20 15.46 -4.86
CA GLY A 12 4.42 15.20 -5.61
C GLY A 12 4.20 15.01 -7.11
N PRO A 13 5.26 14.83 -7.86
CA PRO A 13 5.17 14.69 -9.30
C PRO A 13 4.19 13.56 -9.62
N ALA A 14 3.25 13.83 -10.54
CA ALA A 14 2.35 12.80 -11.00
C ALA A 14 3.15 11.65 -11.63
N LEU A 15 2.76 10.41 -11.36
CA LEU A 15 3.48 9.22 -11.82
C LEU A 15 3.52 9.12 -13.34
N LEU A 16 2.47 9.62 -14.02
CA LEU A 16 2.32 9.49 -15.47
C LEU A 16 2.23 10.81 -16.24
N SER A 17 2.00 11.97 -15.63
CA SER A 17 1.74 13.19 -16.39
C SER A 17 2.99 13.83 -16.99
N GLY A 18 2.83 14.31 -18.25
CA GLY A 18 3.61 15.34 -18.94
C GLY A 18 5.03 14.98 -19.37
N ASP A 19 5.50 15.71 -20.36
CA ASP A 19 6.81 15.55 -20.98
C ASP A 19 8.02 15.86 -20.08
N ASN A 20 7.79 16.41 -18.91
CA ASN A 20 8.76 16.52 -17.82
C ASN A 20 8.00 16.91 -16.55
N PRO A 21 7.70 15.96 -15.62
CA PRO A 21 7.08 16.37 -14.38
C PRO A 21 8.03 17.35 -13.72
N SER A 22 7.48 18.41 -13.21
CA SER A 22 8.26 19.35 -12.43
C SER A 22 8.79 18.62 -11.19
N LEU A 23 10.01 18.10 -11.28
CA LEU A 23 10.75 17.61 -10.12
C LEU A 23 11.14 18.78 -9.20
N ALA A 24 10.80 20.02 -9.56
CA ALA A 24 11.10 21.22 -8.80
C ALA A 24 10.49 21.22 -7.39
N GLY A 25 9.40 20.47 -7.18
CA GLY A 25 8.82 20.27 -5.84
C GLY A 25 9.62 19.31 -4.95
N LEU A 26 10.54 18.52 -5.50
CA LEU A 26 11.40 17.62 -4.73
C LEU A 26 12.65 18.36 -4.25
N ALA A 27 13.14 18.03 -3.05
CA ALA A 27 14.46 18.42 -2.60
C ALA A 27 15.55 17.77 -3.47
N GLU A 28 16.73 18.36 -3.55
CA GLU A 28 17.85 17.79 -4.33
C GLU A 28 18.30 16.45 -3.75
N ASP A 29 18.34 16.36 -2.44
CA ASP A 29 18.69 15.19 -1.63
C ASP A 29 17.46 14.34 -1.26
N HIS A 30 16.35 14.49 -2.00
CA HIS A 30 15.12 13.73 -1.80
C HIS A 30 15.40 12.23 -1.66
N ILE A 31 14.74 11.59 -0.70
CA ILE A 31 14.83 10.15 -0.48
C ILE A 31 13.55 9.47 -1.00
N LEU A 32 13.72 8.54 -1.93
CA LEU A 32 12.65 7.65 -2.39
C LEU A 32 12.81 6.30 -1.69
N HIS A 33 11.73 5.82 -1.09
CA HIS A 33 11.54 4.43 -0.66
C HIS A 33 10.44 3.83 -1.53
N ALA A 34 10.82 3.05 -2.53
CA ALA A 34 9.88 2.39 -3.43
C ALA A 34 9.80 0.89 -3.14
N SER A 35 8.69 0.26 -3.52
CA SER A 35 8.58 -1.19 -3.49
C SER A 35 9.60 -1.85 -4.43
N THR A 36 9.97 -3.08 -4.11
CA THR A 36 10.81 -3.93 -4.95
C THR A 36 10.25 -4.03 -6.39
N PRO A 37 11.09 -3.88 -7.44
CA PRO A 37 12.57 -3.99 -7.43
C PRO A 37 13.32 -2.65 -7.40
N VAL A 38 12.68 -1.52 -7.15
CA VAL A 38 13.34 -0.20 -7.17
C VAL A 38 14.08 0.09 -5.87
N ASP A 39 13.46 -0.22 -4.73
CA ASP A 39 13.99 -0.04 -3.39
C ASP A 39 14.30 1.44 -3.02
N THR A 40 15.35 1.68 -2.25
CA THR A 40 15.67 3.02 -1.76
C THR A 40 16.66 3.72 -2.68
N LEU A 41 16.32 4.95 -3.09
CA LEU A 41 17.16 5.83 -3.91
C LEU A 41 17.31 7.18 -3.24
N VAL A 42 18.47 7.81 -3.47
CA VAL A 42 18.77 9.17 -3.02
C VAL A 42 18.91 10.08 -4.24
N GLY A 43 18.33 11.27 -4.15
CA GLY A 43 18.32 12.25 -5.21
C GLY A 43 17.12 12.11 -6.16
N ARG A 44 16.60 13.25 -6.57
CA ARG A 44 15.43 13.35 -7.47
C ARG A 44 15.64 12.71 -8.85
N ASP A 45 16.89 12.69 -9.34
CA ASP A 45 17.21 12.11 -10.65
C ASP A 45 17.04 10.58 -10.64
N GLY A 46 17.41 9.92 -9.54
CA GLY A 46 17.14 8.50 -9.32
C GLY A 46 15.65 8.18 -9.35
N TYR A 47 14.84 9.01 -8.69
CA TYR A 47 13.39 8.89 -8.71
C TYR A 47 12.83 8.99 -10.14
N ALA A 48 13.29 10.01 -10.90
CA ALA A 48 12.86 10.19 -12.28
C ALA A 48 13.25 9.02 -13.17
N ALA A 49 14.51 8.57 -13.09
CA ALA A 49 15.06 7.56 -14.00
C ALA A 49 14.59 6.14 -13.67
N GLN A 50 14.46 5.78 -12.38
CA GLN A 50 14.23 4.38 -11.98
C GLN A 50 12.77 4.07 -11.63
N LEU A 51 11.92 5.09 -11.39
CA LEU A 51 10.49 4.89 -11.15
C LEU A 51 9.62 5.55 -12.21
N LEU A 52 9.74 6.87 -12.41
CA LEU A 52 8.82 7.59 -13.28
C LEU A 52 9.00 7.22 -14.76
N ALA A 53 10.24 7.17 -15.26
CA ALA A 53 10.50 6.85 -16.66
C ALA A 53 10.03 5.44 -17.06
N PRO A 54 10.30 4.37 -16.26
CA PRO A 54 9.73 3.05 -16.53
C PRO A 54 8.21 3.02 -16.55
N LEU A 55 7.55 3.69 -15.59
CA LEU A 55 6.08 3.75 -15.53
C LEU A 55 5.49 4.43 -16.77
N ARG A 56 6.06 5.56 -17.21
CA ARG A 56 5.62 6.30 -18.40
C ARG A 56 5.87 5.54 -19.69
N THR A 57 7.00 4.85 -19.78
CA THR A 57 7.30 3.97 -20.91
C THR A 57 6.30 2.82 -20.97
N ALA A 58 5.94 2.25 -19.83
CA ALA A 58 5.00 1.14 -19.76
C ALA A 58 3.56 1.57 -20.06
N PHE A 59 3.17 2.78 -19.64
CA PHE A 59 1.82 3.35 -19.79
C PHE A 59 1.87 4.74 -20.46
N PRO A 60 2.28 4.87 -21.74
CA PRO A 60 2.54 6.18 -22.37
C PRO A 60 1.29 7.06 -22.49
N ARG A 61 0.10 6.47 -22.47
CA ARG A 61 -1.20 7.14 -22.48
C ARG A 61 -2.03 6.76 -21.26
N GLY A 62 -1.34 6.45 -20.16
CA GLY A 62 -1.99 6.08 -18.92
C GLY A 62 -2.50 7.29 -18.13
N GLU A 63 -3.40 7.01 -17.20
CA GLU A 63 -3.98 7.97 -16.27
C GLU A 63 -3.60 7.59 -14.84
N GLU A 64 -3.27 8.58 -14.03
CA GLU A 64 -3.18 8.44 -12.57
C GLU A 64 -4.53 8.81 -11.98
N ARG A 65 -5.23 7.84 -11.41
CA ARG A 65 -6.54 8.02 -10.76
C ARG A 65 -6.37 8.00 -9.27
N ILE A 66 -6.63 9.11 -8.62
CA ILE A 66 -6.54 9.24 -7.17
C ILE A 66 -7.89 8.90 -6.56
N ASP A 67 -7.89 7.92 -5.67
CA ASP A 67 -9.08 7.48 -4.94
C ASP A 67 -9.16 8.09 -3.54
N ILE A 68 -8.00 8.22 -2.86
CA ILE A 68 -7.89 8.77 -1.51
C ILE A 68 -6.68 9.70 -1.46
N ARG A 69 -6.89 10.88 -0.88
CA ARG A 69 -5.81 11.81 -0.52
C ARG A 69 -6.16 12.52 0.77
N LEU A 70 -5.26 12.46 1.74
CA LEU A 70 -5.38 13.17 3.01
C LEU A 70 -4.03 13.72 3.45
N ARG A 71 -4.08 14.67 4.38
CA ARG A 71 -2.93 15.39 4.93
C ARG A 71 -2.93 15.28 6.44
N GLY A 72 -1.78 15.49 7.03
CA GLY A 72 -1.68 15.55 8.47
C GLY A 72 -0.24 15.67 8.95
N GLN A 73 -0.09 15.82 10.25
CA GLN A 73 1.21 15.89 10.90
C GLN A 73 1.52 14.60 11.64
N TRP A 74 2.76 14.19 11.57
CA TRP A 74 3.27 13.05 12.33
C TRP A 74 4.71 13.29 12.77
N LYS A 75 4.94 13.24 14.11
CA LYS A 75 6.27 13.44 14.72
C LYS A 75 6.99 14.69 14.21
N GLY A 76 6.25 15.80 14.08
CA GLY A 76 6.78 17.09 13.65
C GLY A 76 7.02 17.23 12.14
N GLY A 77 6.67 16.25 11.33
CA GLY A 77 6.71 16.34 9.88
C GLY A 77 5.31 16.49 9.27
N ASP A 78 5.22 17.25 8.19
CA ASP A 78 4.01 17.37 7.39
C ASP A 78 3.96 16.27 6.36
N TRP A 79 2.82 15.58 6.25
CA TRP A 79 2.66 14.43 5.38
C TRP A 79 1.43 14.54 4.49
N VAL A 80 1.58 14.07 3.27
CA VAL A 80 0.48 13.81 2.34
C VAL A 80 0.45 12.31 2.05
N ALA A 81 -0.70 11.68 2.22
CA ALA A 81 -0.92 10.28 1.87
C ALA A 81 -1.90 10.18 0.70
N THR A 82 -1.57 9.38 -0.30
CA THR A 82 -2.36 9.21 -1.51
C THR A 82 -2.48 7.72 -1.85
N SER A 83 -3.68 7.26 -2.20
CA SER A 83 -3.92 5.94 -2.79
C SER A 83 -4.72 6.10 -4.08
N GLY A 84 -4.45 5.23 -5.05
CA GLY A 84 -5.11 5.26 -6.34
C GLY A 84 -4.61 4.17 -7.28
N HIS A 85 -4.86 4.39 -8.57
CA HIS A 85 -4.50 3.47 -9.64
C HIS A 85 -3.82 4.20 -10.80
N ILE A 86 -2.81 3.57 -11.36
CA ILE A 86 -2.37 3.82 -12.72
C ILE A 86 -3.27 2.95 -13.62
N ALA A 87 -3.89 3.55 -14.62
CA ALA A 87 -4.78 2.86 -15.55
C ALA A 87 -4.43 3.23 -17.00
N GLY A 88 -4.32 2.27 -17.89
CA GLY A 88 -4.02 2.52 -19.29
C GLY A 88 -3.68 1.26 -20.06
N LEU A 89 -3.32 1.42 -21.34
CA LEU A 89 -2.77 0.33 -22.13
C LEU A 89 -1.34 0.05 -21.66
N PHE A 90 -1.06 -1.20 -21.30
CA PHE A 90 0.26 -1.67 -20.90
C PHE A 90 1.09 -2.01 -22.13
N GLU A 91 1.83 -1.02 -22.67
CA GLU A 91 2.44 -1.05 -24.01
C GLU A 91 3.92 -1.44 -24.03
N ALA A 92 4.64 -1.28 -22.90
CA ALA A 92 6.04 -1.71 -22.80
C ALA A 92 6.28 -2.44 -21.46
N PRO A 93 7.29 -3.32 -21.36
CA PRO A 93 7.57 -4.04 -20.11
C PRO A 93 7.85 -3.12 -18.94
N LEU A 94 7.32 -3.44 -17.75
CA LEU A 94 7.59 -2.75 -16.50
C LEU A 94 8.34 -3.66 -15.53
N PHE A 95 9.57 -3.34 -15.19
CA PHE A 95 10.43 -4.15 -14.29
C PHE A 95 10.54 -5.63 -14.69
N GLY A 96 10.52 -5.88 -16.02
CA GLY A 96 10.55 -7.25 -16.57
C GLY A 96 9.18 -7.93 -16.68
N ILE A 97 8.10 -7.35 -16.16
CA ILE A 97 6.74 -7.83 -16.41
C ILE A 97 6.39 -7.56 -17.88
N PRO A 98 6.01 -8.58 -18.67
CA PRO A 98 5.78 -8.41 -20.11
C PRO A 98 4.56 -7.54 -20.40
N ALA A 99 4.69 -6.66 -21.38
CA ALA A 99 3.57 -5.85 -21.88
C ALA A 99 2.48 -6.75 -22.50
N THR A 100 1.22 -6.36 -22.28
CA THR A 100 0.08 -7.10 -22.83
C THR A 100 -0.58 -6.42 -24.00
N GLY A 101 -0.31 -5.12 -24.24
CA GLY A 101 -1.07 -4.29 -25.18
C GLY A 101 -2.54 -4.10 -24.82
N ARG A 102 -2.94 -4.51 -23.60
CA ARG A 102 -4.31 -4.42 -23.08
C ARG A 102 -4.39 -3.43 -21.93
N ILE A 103 -5.60 -3.02 -21.58
CA ILE A 103 -5.83 -2.20 -20.38
C ILE A 103 -5.34 -2.98 -19.16
N ALA A 104 -4.55 -2.31 -18.35
CA ALA A 104 -4.10 -2.81 -17.07
C ALA A 104 -4.23 -1.73 -15.99
N PHE A 105 -4.29 -2.18 -14.73
CA PHE A 105 -4.40 -1.33 -13.55
C PHE A 105 -3.28 -1.68 -12.57
N VAL A 106 -2.56 -0.66 -12.11
CA VAL A 106 -1.56 -0.82 -11.04
C VAL A 106 -2.00 0.05 -9.86
N ARG A 107 -2.45 -0.59 -8.80
CA ARG A 107 -2.77 0.11 -7.56
C ARG A 107 -1.49 0.61 -6.90
N PHE A 108 -1.55 1.80 -6.30
CA PHE A 108 -0.45 2.37 -5.53
C PHE A 108 -0.91 3.02 -4.24
N GLY A 109 0.01 3.04 -3.27
CA GLY A 109 -0.03 3.90 -2.10
C GLY A 109 1.24 4.74 -2.05
N ARG A 110 1.11 6.02 -1.71
CA ARG A 110 2.21 6.97 -1.66
C ARG A 110 2.08 7.86 -0.43
N PHE A 111 3.19 8.02 0.29
CA PHE A 111 3.34 8.97 1.39
C PHE A 111 4.47 9.92 1.07
N GLU A 112 4.24 11.20 1.26
CA GLU A 112 5.19 12.27 0.95
C GLU A 112 5.38 13.16 2.17
N ARG A 113 6.63 13.27 2.64
CA ARG A 113 7.00 14.18 3.72
C ARG A 113 7.47 15.50 3.16
N HIS A 114 6.85 16.56 3.65
CA HIS A 114 7.15 17.92 3.24
C HIS A 114 8.00 18.62 4.31
N ASP A 115 8.97 19.40 3.86
CA ASP A 115 9.77 20.30 4.67
C ASP A 115 10.11 21.55 3.86
N ALA A 116 9.93 22.74 4.46
CA ALA A 116 10.20 24.04 3.83
C ALA A 116 9.59 24.18 2.40
N GLY A 117 8.39 23.65 2.19
CA GLY A 117 7.68 23.71 0.89
C GLY A 117 8.21 22.75 -0.17
N ARG A 118 9.09 21.80 0.19
CA ARG A 118 9.60 20.76 -0.70
C ARG A 118 9.29 19.37 -0.17
N ILE A 119 9.18 18.40 -1.06
CA ILE A 119 9.08 17.00 -0.70
C ILE A 119 10.49 16.47 -0.48
N VAL A 120 10.79 16.08 0.74
CA VAL A 120 12.10 15.57 1.14
C VAL A 120 12.18 14.05 1.18
N GLU A 121 11.02 13.39 1.25
CA GLU A 121 10.92 11.94 1.32
C GLU A 121 9.62 11.47 0.67
N THR A 122 9.70 10.40 -0.11
CA THR A 122 8.55 9.71 -0.68
C THR A 122 8.66 8.22 -0.37
N LEU A 123 7.59 7.63 0.16
CA LEU A 123 7.42 6.18 0.22
C LEU A 123 6.32 5.80 -0.77
N ILE A 124 6.54 4.77 -1.59
CA ILE A 124 5.57 4.29 -2.56
C ILE A 124 5.58 2.77 -2.67
N ILE A 125 4.40 2.17 -2.62
CA ILE A 125 4.19 0.76 -2.93
C ILE A 125 3.32 0.66 -4.18
N LEU A 126 3.79 -0.11 -5.16
CA LEU A 126 3.05 -0.50 -6.35
C LEU A 126 2.59 -1.95 -6.20
N ASP A 127 1.34 -2.27 -6.47
CA ASP A 127 0.84 -3.66 -6.51
C ASP A 127 1.29 -4.33 -7.81
N LEU A 128 2.60 -4.58 -7.94
CA LEU A 128 3.19 -5.26 -9.09
C LEU A 128 2.71 -6.72 -9.24
N PRO A 129 2.43 -7.47 -8.16
CA PRO A 129 1.78 -8.77 -8.28
C PRO A 129 0.45 -8.71 -9.02
N ALA A 130 -0.37 -7.66 -8.83
CA ALA A 130 -1.60 -7.46 -9.60
C ALA A 130 -1.31 -7.32 -11.10
N LEU A 131 -0.26 -6.59 -11.47
CA LEU A 131 0.15 -6.45 -12.87
C LEU A 131 0.67 -7.78 -13.43
N MET A 132 1.45 -8.56 -12.66
CA MET A 132 1.88 -9.91 -13.06
C MET A 132 0.69 -10.84 -13.32
N MET A 133 -0.35 -10.78 -12.49
CA MET A 133 -1.57 -11.58 -12.69
C MET A 133 -2.33 -11.15 -13.94
N GLN A 134 -2.47 -9.84 -14.18
CA GLN A 134 -3.09 -9.30 -15.40
C GLN A 134 -2.31 -9.65 -16.65
N ALA A 135 -0.99 -9.75 -16.56
CA ALA A 135 -0.11 -10.20 -17.64
C ALA A 135 -0.02 -11.74 -17.77
N GLY A 136 -0.68 -12.50 -16.89
CA GLY A 136 -0.66 -13.98 -16.91
C GLY A 136 0.70 -14.59 -16.55
N CYS A 137 1.55 -13.86 -15.82
CA CYS A 137 2.91 -14.30 -15.48
C CYS A 137 3.18 -14.35 -13.97
N TRP A 138 2.15 -14.31 -13.11
CA TRP A 138 2.30 -14.52 -11.67
C TRP A 138 2.82 -15.94 -11.38
N PRO A 139 3.99 -16.09 -10.71
CA PRO A 139 4.68 -17.38 -10.65
C PRO A 139 4.35 -18.25 -9.43
N LEU A 140 3.35 -17.88 -8.65
CA LEU A 140 2.94 -18.62 -7.45
C LEU A 140 1.48 -19.08 -7.56
N ALA A 141 0.93 -19.61 -6.45
CA ALA A 141 -0.45 -20.04 -6.36
C ALA A 141 -1.41 -18.88 -6.73
N PRO A 142 -2.63 -19.18 -7.17
CA PRO A 142 -3.69 -18.19 -7.34
C PRO A 142 -3.91 -17.36 -6.07
N ALA A 143 -4.47 -16.16 -6.22
CA ALA A 143 -4.81 -15.31 -5.09
C ALA A 143 -5.71 -16.06 -4.08
N MET A 144 -5.57 -15.73 -2.80
CA MET A 144 -6.36 -16.35 -1.72
C MET A 144 -7.81 -15.91 -1.75
N GLY A 145 -8.09 -14.71 -2.29
CA GLY A 145 -9.42 -14.16 -2.49
C GLY A 145 -9.58 -13.44 -3.83
N PRO A 146 -10.78 -12.92 -4.14
CA PRO A 146 -10.99 -12.09 -5.33
C PRO A 146 -10.03 -10.90 -5.35
N HIS A 147 -9.32 -10.68 -6.46
CA HIS A 147 -8.32 -9.64 -6.60
C HIS A 147 -8.60 -8.67 -7.76
N VAL A 148 -9.84 -8.59 -8.16
CA VAL A 148 -10.31 -7.56 -9.10
C VAL A 148 -10.04 -6.18 -8.49
N ILE A 149 -10.13 -5.13 -9.27
CA ILE A 149 -9.83 -3.75 -8.85
C ILE A 149 -10.40 -3.46 -7.45
N ALA A 150 -9.58 -2.90 -6.56
CA ALA A 150 -10.05 -2.30 -5.33
C ALA A 150 -10.68 -0.93 -5.69
N PRO A 151 -11.99 -0.74 -5.54
CA PRO A 151 -12.63 0.55 -5.84
C PRO A 151 -12.18 1.61 -4.83
N GLY A 152 -12.31 2.87 -5.21
CA GLY A 152 -12.24 3.99 -4.25
C GLY A 152 -13.39 3.93 -3.23
N PRO A 153 -13.41 4.86 -2.26
CA PRO A 153 -14.41 4.88 -1.20
C PRO A 153 -15.85 4.87 -1.74
N ALA A 154 -16.71 4.09 -1.09
CA ALA A 154 -18.13 4.01 -1.46
C ALA A 154 -18.83 5.37 -1.38
N THR A 155 -18.38 6.26 -0.50
CA THR A 155 -18.87 7.63 -0.30
C THR A 155 -18.38 8.62 -1.36
N ARG A 156 -17.33 8.27 -2.14
CA ARG A 156 -16.73 9.10 -3.19
C ARG A 156 -16.13 10.44 -2.72
N ASP A 157 -15.77 10.52 -1.45
CA ASP A 157 -15.22 11.70 -0.77
C ASP A 157 -13.78 11.51 -0.29
N GLY A 158 -13.05 10.54 -0.88
CA GLY A 158 -11.70 10.17 -0.46
C GLY A 158 -10.63 11.24 -0.72
N ILE A 159 -10.90 12.23 -1.58
CA ILE A 159 -10.04 13.41 -1.73
C ILE A 159 -10.50 14.43 -0.70
N VAL A 160 -9.91 14.34 0.51
CA VAL A 160 -10.34 15.12 1.66
C VAL A 160 -9.92 16.58 1.48
N GLU A 161 -10.86 17.50 1.72
CA GLU A 161 -10.56 18.94 1.73
C GLU A 161 -9.61 19.28 2.89
N PRO A 162 -8.67 20.21 2.71
CA PRO A 162 -7.73 20.59 3.75
C PRO A 162 -8.43 21.02 5.06
N ASN A 163 -7.85 20.61 6.20
CA ASN A 163 -8.35 20.92 7.53
C ASN A 163 -9.78 20.41 7.82
N HIS A 164 -10.20 19.33 7.18
CA HIS A 164 -11.49 18.71 7.45
C HIS A 164 -11.52 18.16 8.89
N GLU A 165 -12.52 18.55 9.66
CA GLU A 165 -12.68 18.12 11.04
C GLU A 165 -12.88 16.60 11.15
N GLY A 166 -12.58 16.03 12.33
CA GLY A 166 -12.81 14.61 12.64
C GLY A 166 -11.60 13.70 12.46
N GLY A 167 -10.48 14.20 11.95
CA GLY A 167 -9.26 13.41 11.74
C GLY A 167 -8.71 12.80 13.03
N GLU A 168 -8.70 13.53 14.14
CA GLU A 168 -8.26 13.01 15.44
C GLU A 168 -9.13 11.86 15.93
N ARG A 169 -10.46 11.96 15.77
CA ARG A 169 -11.40 10.89 16.13
C ARG A 169 -11.16 9.64 15.27
N SER A 170 -10.95 9.81 13.98
CA SER A 170 -10.66 8.71 13.06
C SER A 170 -9.34 8.04 13.40
N LEU A 171 -8.31 8.86 13.70
CA LEU A 171 -6.98 8.37 14.10
C LEU A 171 -7.06 7.58 15.40
N GLY A 172 -7.75 8.09 16.43
CA GLY A 172 -7.94 7.41 17.70
C GLY A 172 -8.64 6.05 17.56
N LEU A 173 -9.64 5.95 16.68
CA LEU A 173 -10.31 4.69 16.38
C LEU A 173 -9.35 3.66 15.75
N VAL A 174 -8.54 4.08 14.77
CA VAL A 174 -7.56 3.21 14.12
C VAL A 174 -6.46 2.79 15.11
N GLU A 175 -5.98 3.69 15.97
CA GLU A 175 -4.97 3.37 16.98
C GLU A 175 -5.50 2.36 18.01
N ALA A 176 -6.74 2.51 18.46
CA ALA A 176 -7.40 1.55 19.35
C ALA A 176 -7.55 0.18 18.66
N MET A 177 -7.97 0.15 17.38
CA MET A 177 -8.08 -1.08 16.60
C MET A 177 -6.73 -1.77 16.44
N ILE A 178 -5.67 -1.03 16.10
CA ILE A 178 -4.30 -1.59 15.98
C ILE A 178 -3.83 -2.14 17.34
N GLY A 179 -4.12 -1.43 18.44
CA GLY A 179 -3.86 -1.93 19.79
C GLY A 179 -4.54 -3.28 20.04
N GLY A 180 -5.80 -3.43 19.63
CA GLY A 180 -6.53 -4.69 19.69
C GLY A 180 -5.87 -5.82 18.89
N LEU A 181 -5.35 -5.54 17.69
CA LEU A 181 -4.63 -6.54 16.88
C LEU A 181 -3.40 -7.13 17.61
N MET A 182 -2.80 -6.40 18.53
CA MET A 182 -1.63 -6.85 19.28
C MET A 182 -1.98 -7.73 20.50
N THR A 183 -3.26 -7.90 20.83
CA THR A 183 -3.70 -8.72 21.98
C THR A 183 -4.05 -10.18 21.59
N PHE A 184 -3.65 -10.62 20.39
CA PHE A 184 -3.92 -11.98 19.93
C PHE A 184 -3.27 -13.03 20.83
N ASP A 185 -4.10 -13.90 21.42
CA ASP A 185 -3.72 -14.97 22.35
C ASP A 185 -3.96 -16.38 21.79
N GLY A 186 -4.18 -16.50 20.49
CA GLY A 186 -4.59 -17.72 19.80
C GLY A 186 -6.08 -17.73 19.43
N SER A 187 -6.85 -16.78 19.92
CA SER A 187 -8.27 -16.59 19.60
C SER A 187 -8.51 -15.25 18.92
N LEU A 188 -9.26 -15.24 17.81
CA LEU A 188 -9.65 -14.00 17.13
C LEU A 188 -10.48 -13.08 18.05
N ARG A 189 -11.15 -13.64 19.05
CA ARG A 189 -11.98 -12.87 19.99
C ARG A 189 -11.16 -11.94 20.87
N SER A 190 -9.91 -12.33 21.22
CA SER A 190 -9.04 -11.53 22.08
C SER A 190 -8.71 -10.16 21.49
N MET A 191 -8.70 -10.06 20.17
CA MET A 191 -8.39 -8.81 19.47
C MET A 191 -9.55 -7.80 19.45
N GLY A 192 -10.77 -8.23 19.75
CA GLY A 192 -11.95 -7.35 19.83
C GLY A 192 -12.37 -6.69 18.52
N MET A 193 -11.96 -7.22 17.37
CA MET A 193 -12.14 -6.58 16.04
C MET A 193 -13.58 -6.21 15.73
N ARG A 194 -14.56 -6.99 16.20
CA ARG A 194 -15.99 -6.68 16.01
C ARG A 194 -16.45 -5.40 16.70
N GLY A 195 -15.69 -4.86 17.65
CA GLY A 195 -15.96 -3.59 18.29
C GLY A 195 -15.41 -2.37 17.52
N TYR A 196 -14.59 -2.59 16.50
CA TYR A 196 -13.97 -1.52 15.72
C TYR A 196 -14.50 -1.42 14.30
N TRP A 197 -15.16 -2.45 13.77
CA TRP A 197 -15.59 -2.54 12.38
C TRP A 197 -17.10 -2.73 12.27
N VAL A 198 -17.70 -2.13 11.22
CA VAL A 198 -19.08 -2.46 10.84
C VAL A 198 -19.14 -3.93 10.41
N GLU A 199 -20.34 -4.55 10.50
CA GLU A 199 -20.51 -6.00 10.25
C GLU A 199 -20.08 -6.40 8.82
N ASP A 200 -20.39 -5.57 7.84
CA ASP A 200 -20.17 -5.83 6.42
C ASP A 200 -19.06 -4.95 5.78
N PHE A 201 -18.02 -4.64 6.56
CA PHE A 201 -16.89 -3.84 6.08
C PHE A 201 -16.20 -4.44 4.85
N TRP A 202 -15.50 -3.60 4.10
CA TRP A 202 -14.63 -4.03 3.01
C TRP A 202 -13.15 -3.96 3.41
N TRP A 203 -12.43 -5.02 3.08
CA TRP A 203 -10.98 -5.08 3.18
C TRP A 203 -10.39 -5.38 1.81
N PHE A 204 -9.61 -4.44 1.28
CA PHE A 204 -8.99 -4.51 -0.04
C PHE A 204 -7.49 -4.73 0.11
N GLY A 205 -7.06 -5.99 0.07
CA GLY A 205 -5.66 -6.39 0.18
C GLY A 205 -4.88 -6.27 -1.13
N PRO A 206 -3.56 -6.51 -1.11
CA PRO A 206 -2.77 -6.68 -2.32
C PRO A 206 -3.24 -7.92 -3.08
N ALA A 207 -3.03 -7.92 -4.41
CA ALA A 207 -3.62 -8.93 -5.30
C ALA A 207 -3.41 -10.39 -4.89
N PRO A 208 -2.22 -10.84 -4.41
CA PRO A 208 -2.05 -12.24 -4.02
C PRO A 208 -2.87 -12.67 -2.80
N ILE A 209 -3.26 -11.71 -1.95
CA ILE A 209 -4.14 -11.95 -0.81
C ILE A 209 -5.59 -11.83 -1.26
N GLY A 210 -5.94 -10.74 -1.94
CA GLY A 210 -7.29 -10.48 -2.45
C GLY A 210 -8.14 -9.61 -1.54
N ASN A 211 -9.43 -9.52 -1.85
CA ASN A 211 -10.41 -8.67 -1.19
C ASN A 211 -11.39 -9.52 -0.38
N PHE A 212 -11.86 -8.99 0.74
CA PHE A 212 -12.79 -9.70 1.63
C PHE A 212 -13.88 -8.75 2.13
N ARG A 213 -15.05 -9.31 2.44
CA ARG A 213 -16.19 -8.56 2.95
C ARG A 213 -16.74 -9.15 4.24
N GLY A 214 -16.86 -8.29 5.26
CA GLY A 214 -17.37 -8.65 6.58
C GLY A 214 -16.48 -9.58 7.36
N HIS A 215 -16.79 -9.76 8.63
CA HIS A 215 -15.90 -10.46 9.56
C HIS A 215 -15.59 -11.90 9.15
N ALA A 216 -16.62 -12.69 8.83
CA ALA A 216 -16.43 -14.12 8.57
C ALA A 216 -15.56 -14.40 7.33
N ASP A 217 -15.74 -13.61 6.27
CA ASP A 217 -14.96 -13.75 5.04
C ASP A 217 -13.52 -13.29 5.24
N TYR A 218 -13.32 -12.13 5.88
CA TYR A 218 -12.01 -11.59 6.24
C TYR A 218 -11.23 -12.50 7.20
N GLU A 219 -11.88 -12.99 8.26
CA GLU A 219 -11.27 -13.91 9.23
C GLU A 219 -10.77 -15.19 8.54
N ARG A 220 -11.61 -15.80 7.70
CA ARG A 220 -11.28 -17.04 6.99
C ARG A 220 -10.21 -16.83 5.90
N GLY A 221 -10.35 -15.78 5.09
CA GLY A 221 -9.56 -15.58 3.87
C GLY A 221 -8.23 -14.89 4.12
N HIS A 222 -8.14 -14.04 5.13
CA HIS A 222 -6.92 -13.26 5.41
C HIS A 222 -6.43 -13.43 6.84
N GLN A 223 -7.26 -13.14 7.84
CA GLN A 223 -6.77 -12.94 9.21
C GLN A 223 -6.19 -14.22 9.80
N LEU A 224 -6.92 -15.35 9.76
CA LEU A 224 -6.44 -16.63 10.26
C LEU A 224 -5.19 -17.14 9.52
N PRO A 225 -5.16 -17.17 8.17
CA PRO A 225 -3.94 -17.53 7.44
C PRO A 225 -2.73 -16.67 7.81
N PHE A 226 -2.92 -15.35 7.95
CA PHE A 226 -1.85 -14.42 8.31
C PHE A 226 -1.35 -14.66 9.74
N LEU A 227 -2.25 -14.80 10.71
CA LEU A 227 -1.90 -15.05 12.10
C LEU A 227 -1.21 -16.42 12.29
N THR A 228 -1.62 -17.42 11.50
CA THR A 228 -0.99 -18.73 11.49
C THR A 228 0.42 -18.69 10.92
N ALA A 229 0.61 -17.96 9.82
CA ALA A 229 1.92 -17.83 9.17
C ALA A 229 2.93 -17.05 9.99
N PHE A 230 2.47 -16.03 10.74
CA PHE A 230 3.29 -15.07 11.48
C PHE A 230 2.84 -14.94 12.95
N PRO A 231 2.96 -16.00 13.76
CA PRO A 231 2.39 -16.03 15.12
C PRO A 231 3.12 -15.11 16.11
N ASP A 232 4.39 -14.80 15.87
CA ASP A 232 5.25 -13.94 16.70
C ASP A 232 5.35 -12.51 16.20
N ARG A 233 4.43 -12.10 15.29
CA ARG A 233 4.48 -10.77 14.69
C ARG A 233 4.43 -9.65 15.72
N VAL A 234 5.27 -8.66 15.52
CA VAL A 234 5.28 -7.40 16.25
C VAL A 234 5.07 -6.27 15.25
N GLY A 235 4.03 -5.47 15.50
CA GLY A 235 3.68 -4.31 14.68
C GLY A 235 3.87 -2.99 15.42
N GLY A 236 3.48 -1.88 14.78
CA GLY A 236 3.43 -0.55 15.40
C GLY A 236 4.62 0.35 15.09
N ASN A 237 5.59 -0.09 14.30
CA ASN A 237 6.62 0.81 13.80
C ASN A 237 6.10 1.59 12.59
N HIS A 238 5.56 2.80 12.86
CA HIS A 238 5.00 3.65 11.81
C HIS A 238 5.98 4.77 11.46
N ARG A 239 6.24 4.93 10.15
CA ARG A 239 6.97 6.06 9.59
C ARG A 239 6.08 7.31 9.55
N ALA A 240 4.80 7.12 9.21
CA ALA A 240 3.76 8.12 9.32
C ALA A 240 2.41 7.48 9.66
N ARG A 241 1.58 8.21 10.40
CA ARG A 241 0.17 7.90 10.64
C ARG A 241 -0.58 9.19 10.79
N ILE A 242 -1.49 9.47 9.87
CA ILE A 242 -2.21 10.74 9.79
C ILE A 242 -3.70 10.50 9.63
N GLY A 243 -4.52 11.40 10.15
CA GLY A 243 -5.97 11.38 10.03
C GLY A 243 -6.52 12.72 9.56
N GLU A 244 -7.44 12.71 8.62
CA GLU A 244 -8.16 13.87 8.13
C GLU A 244 -9.60 13.49 7.80
N GLY A 245 -10.60 14.21 8.35
CA GLY A 245 -12.00 13.87 8.19
C GLY A 245 -12.33 12.45 8.66
N MET A 246 -12.94 11.67 7.80
CA MET A 246 -13.32 10.27 8.06
C MET A 246 -12.20 9.28 7.74
N TYR A 247 -11.04 9.75 7.28
CA TYR A 247 -9.96 8.93 6.75
C TYR A 247 -8.74 8.92 7.65
N VAL A 248 -8.04 7.79 7.62
CA VAL A 248 -6.72 7.61 8.25
C VAL A 248 -5.81 6.92 7.24
N ALA A 249 -4.56 7.33 7.21
CA ALA A 249 -3.52 6.63 6.47
C ALA A 249 -2.31 6.37 7.37
N SER A 250 -1.68 5.21 7.19
CA SER A 250 -0.50 4.80 7.94
C SER A 250 0.50 4.08 7.04
N THR A 251 1.78 4.30 7.26
CA THR A 251 2.84 3.53 6.60
C THR A 251 3.96 3.19 7.58
N GLY A 252 4.57 2.02 7.38
CA GLY A 252 5.76 1.57 8.09
C GLY A 252 6.77 0.96 7.12
N TRP A 253 8.06 1.27 7.37
CA TRP A 253 9.16 0.86 6.51
C TRP A 253 10.35 0.38 7.35
N PRO A 254 10.24 -0.84 7.95
CA PRO A 254 9.11 -1.76 7.98
C PRO A 254 8.04 -1.39 9.02
N SER A 255 6.82 -1.91 8.83
CA SER A 255 5.71 -1.80 9.77
C SER A 255 5.64 -2.96 10.77
N ILE A 256 5.97 -4.17 10.30
CA ILE A 256 5.86 -5.43 11.02
C ILE A 256 7.19 -6.17 10.95
N THR A 257 7.54 -6.85 12.04
CA THR A 257 8.59 -7.87 12.11
C THR A 257 7.98 -9.18 12.56
N ALA A 258 8.42 -10.32 12.00
CA ALA A 258 7.91 -11.64 12.35
C ALA A 258 8.86 -12.76 11.92
N THR A 259 8.52 -14.00 12.28
CA THR A 259 9.09 -15.22 11.69
C THR A 259 8.01 -15.92 10.85
N HIS A 260 8.32 -16.25 9.60
CA HIS A 260 7.42 -17.07 8.77
C HIS A 260 7.52 -18.54 9.21
N SER A 261 6.81 -18.90 10.28
CA SER A 261 6.88 -20.20 10.94
C SER A 261 5.66 -21.10 10.69
N GLY A 262 4.52 -20.55 10.24
CA GLY A 262 3.35 -21.31 9.84
C GLY A 262 3.15 -21.38 8.34
N GLY A 263 2.40 -22.39 7.87
CA GLY A 263 2.15 -22.61 6.44
C GLY A 263 0.81 -22.08 5.95
N GLY A 264 0.63 -22.12 4.64
CA GLY A 264 -0.66 -21.86 3.96
C GLY A 264 -0.87 -20.44 3.48
N TRP A 265 -0.20 -19.44 4.04
CA TRP A 265 -0.28 -18.08 3.54
C TRP A 265 0.35 -17.97 2.15
N LEU A 266 -0.38 -17.44 1.18
CA LEU A 266 -0.04 -17.44 -0.26
C LEU A 266 0.28 -18.83 -0.82
N GLY A 267 -0.22 -19.91 -0.20
CA GLY A 267 0.07 -21.29 -0.60
C GLY A 267 1.50 -21.76 -0.27
N LEU A 268 2.23 -21.02 0.58
CA LEU A 268 3.62 -21.31 0.89
C LEU A 268 3.78 -22.22 2.11
N ALA A 269 4.80 -23.08 2.07
CA ALA A 269 5.29 -23.77 3.26
C ALA A 269 6.09 -22.81 4.14
N PRO A 270 6.19 -23.06 5.47
CA PRO A 270 6.99 -22.25 6.37
C PRO A 270 8.44 -22.13 5.91
N SER A 271 8.98 -20.93 5.82
CA SER A 271 10.40 -20.75 5.49
C SER A 271 11.31 -20.79 6.72
N GLY A 272 10.77 -20.62 7.91
CA GLY A 272 11.51 -20.47 9.16
C GLY A 272 12.35 -19.19 9.26
N ARG A 273 12.19 -18.26 8.32
CA ARG A 273 13.01 -17.03 8.25
C ARG A 273 12.36 -15.89 9.00
N ALA A 274 13.20 -15.08 9.66
CA ALA A 274 12.79 -13.78 10.13
C ALA A 274 12.52 -12.85 8.93
N ILE A 275 11.44 -12.09 9.01
CA ILE A 275 10.97 -11.19 7.94
C ILE A 275 10.55 -9.84 8.50
N THR A 276 10.52 -8.88 7.63
CA THR A 276 9.88 -7.57 7.85
C THR A 276 8.82 -7.32 6.78
N MET A 277 7.87 -6.43 7.05
CA MET A 277 6.85 -6.07 6.07
C MET A 277 6.78 -4.55 5.90
N ARG A 278 6.92 -4.09 4.68
CA ARG A 278 6.62 -2.71 4.27
C ARG A 278 5.14 -2.65 3.96
N VAL A 279 4.41 -1.80 4.69
CA VAL A 279 2.94 -1.76 4.62
C VAL A 279 2.46 -0.33 4.50
N MET A 280 1.41 -0.13 3.74
CA MET A 280 0.60 1.08 3.70
C MET A 280 -0.86 0.71 3.87
N ASP A 281 -1.53 1.42 4.73
CA ASP A 281 -2.94 1.24 5.05
C ASP A 281 -3.68 2.55 4.90
N PHE A 282 -4.89 2.47 4.34
CA PHE A 282 -5.86 3.55 4.32
C PHE A 282 -7.18 3.03 4.88
N TRP A 283 -7.79 3.76 5.79
CA TRP A 283 -9.09 3.40 6.39
C TRP A 283 -10.09 4.51 6.19
N ARG A 284 -11.35 4.12 6.05
CA ARG A 284 -12.51 5.01 6.14
C ARG A 284 -13.39 4.58 7.30
N ARG A 285 -13.71 5.54 8.13
CA ARG A 285 -14.68 5.40 9.20
C ARG A 285 -16.09 5.75 8.70
N ASP A 286 -17.10 5.08 9.26
CA ASP A 286 -18.52 5.42 9.14
C ASP A 286 -19.13 5.48 10.54
N GLY A 287 -19.64 6.65 10.94
CA GLY A 287 -20.02 6.87 12.34
C GLY A 287 -18.83 6.65 13.28
N ASP A 288 -18.92 5.67 14.16
CA ASP A 288 -17.91 5.31 15.17
C ASP A 288 -17.12 4.04 14.84
N LEU A 289 -17.34 3.45 13.68
CA LEU A 289 -16.72 2.19 13.27
C LEU A 289 -15.99 2.35 11.93
N LEU A 290 -15.01 1.50 11.69
CA LEU A 290 -14.32 1.39 10.41
C LEU A 290 -15.20 0.63 9.42
N ALA A 291 -15.28 1.12 8.19
CA ALA A 291 -16.12 0.55 7.15
C ALA A 291 -15.35 0.04 5.93
N GLU A 292 -14.20 0.63 5.64
CA GLU A 292 -13.37 0.24 4.51
C GLU A 292 -11.89 0.35 4.87
N ASN A 293 -11.08 -0.58 4.34
CA ASN A 293 -9.62 -0.56 4.48
C ASN A 293 -8.95 -0.96 3.15
N TRP A 294 -8.00 -0.17 2.72
CA TRP A 294 -7.14 -0.42 1.56
C TRP A 294 -5.72 -0.67 2.04
N VAL A 295 -5.24 -1.89 1.82
CA VAL A 295 -3.93 -2.34 2.30
C VAL A 295 -3.00 -2.60 1.13
N MET A 296 -1.78 -2.09 1.21
CA MET A 296 -0.70 -2.40 0.29
C MET A 296 0.48 -2.95 1.08
N ILE A 297 1.02 -4.04 0.60
CA ILE A 297 2.22 -4.69 1.16
C ILE A 297 3.21 -4.87 0.01
N ASP A 298 4.48 -4.59 0.26
CA ASP A 298 5.55 -4.94 -0.70
C ASP A 298 5.74 -6.46 -0.69
N ILE A 299 4.83 -7.17 -1.39
CA ILE A 299 4.82 -8.64 -1.46
C ILE A 299 6.10 -9.19 -2.08
N PRO A 300 6.65 -8.62 -3.18
CA PRO A 300 7.93 -9.09 -3.73
C PRO A 300 9.07 -9.05 -2.71
N GLU A 301 9.21 -7.97 -1.96
CA GLU A 301 10.23 -7.83 -0.91
C GLU A 301 10.06 -8.87 0.19
N LEU A 302 8.83 -9.03 0.68
CA LEU A 302 8.50 -10.03 1.69
C LEU A 302 8.82 -11.46 1.22
N LEU A 303 8.46 -11.83 -0.01
CA LEU A 303 8.75 -13.14 -0.59
C LEU A 303 10.26 -13.36 -0.77
N GLN A 304 11.01 -12.32 -1.13
CA GLN A 304 12.46 -12.37 -1.27
C GLN A 304 13.14 -12.72 0.07
N GLN A 305 12.68 -12.15 1.19
CA GLN A 305 13.14 -12.51 2.53
C GLN A 305 12.81 -13.97 2.86
N MET A 306 11.70 -14.52 2.36
CA MET A 306 11.36 -15.95 2.48
C MET A 306 12.17 -16.86 1.54
N GLY A 307 13.02 -16.29 0.67
CA GLY A 307 13.86 -17.02 -0.30
C GLY A 307 13.16 -17.26 -1.64
N ILE A 308 12.16 -16.47 -1.98
CA ILE A 308 11.40 -16.56 -3.23
C ILE A 308 11.55 -15.27 -4.00
N ASP A 309 12.37 -15.26 -5.07
CA ASP A 309 12.41 -14.17 -6.02
C ASP A 309 11.31 -14.37 -7.09
N VAL A 310 10.26 -13.56 -6.98
CA VAL A 310 9.11 -13.67 -7.92
C VAL A 310 9.45 -13.16 -9.31
N PHE A 311 10.39 -12.21 -9.44
CA PHE A 311 10.80 -11.71 -10.75
C PHE A 311 11.64 -12.75 -11.50
N ASP A 312 12.56 -13.44 -10.81
CA ASP A 312 13.31 -14.55 -11.39
C ASP A 312 12.39 -15.70 -11.81
N ARG A 313 11.45 -16.10 -10.94
CA ARG A 313 10.47 -17.14 -11.27
C ARG A 313 9.59 -16.78 -12.44
N MET A 314 9.14 -15.51 -12.52
CA MET A 314 8.38 -14.98 -13.63
C MET A 314 9.17 -15.10 -14.96
N ARG A 315 10.45 -14.69 -14.96
CA ARG A 315 11.32 -14.80 -16.14
C ARG A 315 11.48 -16.25 -16.61
N LEU A 316 11.64 -17.19 -15.69
CA LEU A 316 11.74 -18.61 -16.00
C LEU A 316 10.44 -19.18 -16.60
N LEU A 317 9.27 -18.71 -16.17
CA LEU A 317 7.98 -19.07 -16.77
C LEU A 317 7.82 -18.52 -18.19
N ALA A 318 8.19 -17.26 -18.40
CA ALA A 318 8.11 -16.61 -19.70
C ALA A 318 9.01 -17.26 -20.78
N GLN A 319 10.11 -17.92 -20.38
CA GLN A 319 11.01 -18.66 -21.28
C GLN A 319 10.47 -20.02 -21.73
N ARG A 320 9.43 -20.53 -21.05
CA ARG A 320 8.84 -21.85 -21.33
C ARG A 320 7.59 -21.80 -22.22
N ASN A 321 7.07 -20.62 -22.47
CA ASN A 321 5.94 -20.34 -23.35
C ASN A 321 6.40 -19.69 -24.64
#